data_639af399714423dfd1018fe86acea2a7
#
_entry.id   639af399714423dfd1018fe86acea2a7
#
_cell.length_a   1.000
_cell.length_b   1.000
_cell.length_c   1.000
_cell.angle_alpha   90.00
_cell.angle_beta   90.00
_cell.angle_gamma   90.00
#
_symmetry.space_group_name_H-M   'P 1'
#
loop_
_entity.id
_entity.type
_entity.pdbx_description
1 polymer ?
#
loop_
_entity_poly.entity_id
_entity_poly.type
_entity_poly.pdbx_seq_one_letter_code
_entity_poly.pdbx_strand_id
1 'polypeptide(L)'
;EIGGALVKIVVCIKQVPDTKGGVVFNPDGTLNRGAMLTIMNPDDKAGLEAALRIKEETGAEVTVLTMGLPKAEEVLREAMAMGADNGILVTDRVLGGADTWATSTTIAGALRNIDYDLIITGRQAIDGDTAQVGPQISEHLDIPVISYAQNIKVEGDSVIVERQYEDRYHVVKAKMPCLITALSELNEPRLSLIHI
;
A
#
# COMPACT_ATOMS: atom_id res chain seq x y z
N GLU A 1 29.15 0.24 15.57
CA GLU A 1 28.55 0.05 14.24
C GLU A 1 28.26 -1.44 14.03
N ILE A 2 27.05 -1.87 14.33
CA ILE A 2 26.59 -3.22 13.96
C ILE A 2 25.91 -3.02 12.62
N GLY A 3 26.55 -3.45 11.53
CA GLY A 3 25.98 -3.48 10.19
C GLY A 3 24.77 -4.41 10.17
N GLY A 4 23.62 -3.90 10.56
CA GLY A 4 22.35 -4.56 10.33
C GLY A 4 22.05 -4.57 8.84
N ALA A 5 21.48 -5.67 8.33
CA ALA A 5 21.01 -5.72 6.96
C ALA A 5 19.99 -4.59 6.72
N LEU A 6 20.05 -3.98 5.54
CA LEU A 6 19.12 -2.91 5.14
C LEU A 6 17.68 -3.45 5.14
N VAL A 7 16.79 -2.80 5.89
CA VAL A 7 15.37 -3.19 5.93
C VAL A 7 14.73 -2.94 4.57
N LYS A 8 14.04 -3.94 4.03
CA LYS A 8 13.33 -3.87 2.75
C LYS A 8 11.83 -3.76 2.99
N ILE A 9 11.25 -2.65 2.55
CA ILE A 9 9.82 -2.37 2.72
C ILE A 9 9.15 -2.46 1.35
N VAL A 10 8.06 -3.23 1.27
CA VAL A 10 7.19 -3.23 0.09
C VAL A 10 5.87 -2.56 0.45
N VAL A 11 5.48 -1.54 -0.29
CA VAL A 11 4.20 -0.86 -0.14
C VAL A 11 3.29 -1.23 -1.30
N CYS A 12 2.17 -1.90 -1.00
CA CYS A 12 1.14 -2.18 -2.00
C CYS A 12 0.23 -0.95 -2.13
N ILE A 13 0.12 -0.42 -3.34
CA ILE A 13 -0.69 0.77 -3.65
C ILE A 13 -1.70 0.46 -4.74
N LYS A 14 -2.82 1.15 -4.74
CA LYS A 14 -3.88 0.99 -5.75
C LYS A 14 -4.23 2.32 -6.40
N GLN A 15 -4.39 2.32 -7.72
CA GLN A 15 -5.03 3.41 -8.44
C GLN A 15 -6.55 3.26 -8.31
N VAL A 16 -7.22 4.30 -7.84
CA VAL A 16 -8.67 4.32 -7.62
C VAL A 16 -9.29 5.55 -8.31
N PRO A 17 -10.61 5.52 -8.65
CA PRO A 17 -11.29 6.70 -9.13
C PRO A 17 -11.27 7.82 -8.08
N ASP A 18 -11.04 9.06 -8.52
CA ASP A 18 -11.18 10.23 -7.66
C ASP A 18 -12.66 10.55 -7.44
N THR A 19 -13.15 10.26 -6.23
CA THR A 19 -14.54 10.53 -5.85
C THR A 19 -14.86 12.03 -5.74
N LYS A 20 -13.84 12.90 -5.67
CA LYS A 20 -13.99 14.37 -5.63
C LYS A 20 -14.05 14.98 -7.04
N GLY A 21 -13.56 14.27 -8.05
CA GLY A 21 -13.46 14.74 -9.45
C GLY A 21 -14.76 14.71 -10.26
N GLY A 22 -15.86 14.25 -9.65
CA GLY A 22 -17.16 14.10 -10.33
C GLY A 22 -17.29 12.77 -11.09
N VAL A 23 -18.49 12.29 -11.18
CA VAL A 23 -18.83 11.04 -11.88
C VAL A 23 -19.17 11.36 -13.34
N VAL A 24 -18.48 10.70 -14.27
CA VAL A 24 -18.73 10.83 -15.71
C VAL A 24 -19.56 9.63 -16.19
N PHE A 25 -20.66 9.89 -16.86
CA PHE A 25 -21.53 8.85 -17.43
C PHE A 25 -21.38 8.78 -18.95
N ASN A 26 -21.52 7.60 -19.49
CA ASN A 26 -21.70 7.36 -20.90
C ASN A 26 -23.12 7.79 -21.33
N PRO A 27 -23.40 8.00 -22.64
CA PRO A 27 -24.75 8.34 -23.13
C PRO A 27 -25.83 7.31 -22.78
N ASP A 28 -25.46 6.07 -22.51
CA ASP A 28 -26.35 4.97 -22.10
C ASP A 28 -26.61 4.93 -20.57
N GLY A 29 -26.08 5.90 -19.80
CA GLY A 29 -26.22 5.97 -18.35
C GLY A 29 -25.24 5.10 -17.55
N THR A 30 -24.36 4.38 -18.19
CA THR A 30 -23.29 3.61 -17.50
C THR A 30 -22.13 4.51 -17.11
N LEU A 31 -21.37 4.10 -16.08
CA LEU A 31 -20.19 4.83 -15.63
C LEU A 31 -19.06 4.80 -16.68
N ASN A 32 -18.63 5.99 -17.10
CA ASN A 32 -17.44 6.12 -17.95
C ASN A 32 -16.17 6.14 -17.10
N ARG A 33 -15.71 4.98 -16.67
CA ARG A 33 -14.51 4.83 -15.84
C ARG A 33 -13.24 5.32 -16.53
N GLY A 34 -13.19 5.30 -17.86
CA GLY A 34 -12.02 5.78 -18.63
C GLY A 34 -11.84 7.29 -18.63
N ALA A 35 -12.94 8.04 -18.44
CA ALA A 35 -12.94 9.51 -18.37
C ALA A 35 -12.83 10.05 -16.93
N MET A 36 -12.89 9.18 -15.91
CA MET A 36 -12.74 9.60 -14.52
C MET A 36 -11.27 9.86 -14.19
N LEU A 37 -11.03 10.93 -13.44
CA LEU A 37 -9.73 11.15 -12.82
C LEU A 37 -9.43 10.01 -11.84
N THR A 38 -8.18 9.63 -11.76
CA THR A 38 -7.72 8.58 -10.87
C THR A 38 -6.64 9.12 -9.94
N ILE A 39 -6.59 8.59 -8.72
CA ILE A 39 -5.64 8.96 -7.69
C ILE A 39 -5.03 7.69 -7.06
N MET A 40 -3.93 7.84 -6.35
CA MET A 40 -3.47 6.82 -5.40
C MET A 40 -4.47 6.73 -4.25
N ASN A 41 -4.84 5.51 -3.87
CA ASN A 41 -5.75 5.28 -2.73
C ASN A 41 -5.22 5.98 -1.46
N PRO A 42 -6.03 6.77 -0.75
CA PRO A 42 -5.55 7.57 0.39
C PRO A 42 -4.88 6.79 1.51
N ASP A 43 -5.45 5.64 1.91
CA ASP A 43 -4.84 4.78 2.93
C ASP A 43 -3.47 4.25 2.47
N ASP A 44 -3.33 3.88 1.19
CA ASP A 44 -2.06 3.42 0.61
C ASP A 44 -1.03 4.55 0.58
N LYS A 45 -1.46 5.77 0.27
CA LYS A 45 -0.58 6.94 0.24
C LYS A 45 -0.04 7.28 1.63
N ALA A 46 -0.87 7.14 2.67
CA ALA A 46 -0.43 7.29 4.06
C ALA A 46 0.56 6.18 4.46
N GLY A 47 0.31 4.94 4.02
CA GLY A 47 1.23 3.82 4.20
C GLY A 47 2.57 4.04 3.49
N LEU A 48 2.56 4.58 2.28
CA LEU A 48 3.78 4.96 1.56
C LEU A 48 4.57 6.03 2.32
N GLU A 49 3.90 7.07 2.81
CA GLU A 49 4.55 8.10 3.62
C GLU A 49 5.21 7.52 4.87
N ALA A 50 4.55 6.57 5.55
CA ALA A 50 5.16 5.88 6.69
C ALA A 50 6.43 5.12 6.30
N ALA A 51 6.41 4.40 5.17
CA ALA A 51 7.58 3.71 4.64
C ALA A 51 8.73 4.68 4.32
N LEU A 52 8.43 5.84 3.72
CA LEU A 52 9.43 6.86 3.41
C LEU A 52 10.05 7.49 4.66
N ARG A 53 9.27 7.70 5.72
CA ARG A 53 9.79 8.17 7.02
C ARG A 53 10.72 7.13 7.66
N ILE A 54 10.33 5.85 7.64
CA ILE A 54 11.21 4.76 8.11
C ILE A 54 12.49 4.72 7.28
N LYS A 55 12.41 4.91 5.95
CA LYS A 55 13.58 5.01 5.08
C LYS A 55 14.51 6.15 5.49
N GLU A 56 13.97 7.33 5.78
CA GLU A 56 14.77 8.49 6.21
C GLU A 56 15.49 8.24 7.55
N GLU A 57 14.85 7.51 8.46
CA GLU A 57 15.41 7.20 9.78
C GLU A 57 16.42 6.04 9.76
N THR A 58 16.21 5.03 8.92
CA THR A 58 16.94 3.77 8.98
C THR A 58 17.78 3.47 7.74
N GLY A 59 17.58 4.20 6.66
CA GLY A 59 18.16 3.90 5.34
C GLY A 59 17.44 2.77 4.61
N ALA A 60 16.24 2.33 5.03
CA ALA A 60 15.48 1.26 4.40
C ALA A 60 15.29 1.47 2.90
N GLU A 61 15.20 0.38 2.14
CA GLU A 61 14.81 0.39 0.73
C GLU A 61 13.29 0.27 0.61
N VAL A 62 12.67 1.14 -0.19
CA VAL A 62 11.21 1.16 -0.39
C VAL A 62 10.86 0.78 -1.83
N THR A 63 10.19 -0.34 -2.01
CA THR A 63 9.62 -0.80 -3.27
C THR A 63 8.10 -0.62 -3.23
N VAL A 64 7.51 -0.03 -4.27
CA VAL A 64 6.06 0.06 -4.41
C VAL A 64 5.57 -0.98 -5.41
N LEU A 65 4.44 -1.64 -5.09
CA LEU A 65 3.81 -2.64 -5.93
C LEU A 65 2.35 -2.26 -6.16
N THR A 66 1.89 -2.32 -7.41
CA THR A 66 0.48 -2.16 -7.75
C THR A 66 0.03 -3.27 -8.69
N MET A 67 -1.20 -3.75 -8.51
CA MET A 67 -1.89 -4.63 -9.44
C MET A 67 -2.99 -3.82 -10.14
N GLY A 68 -2.95 -3.76 -11.46
CA GLY A 68 -3.94 -2.98 -12.19
C GLY A 68 -3.75 -2.99 -13.70
N LEU A 69 -4.53 -2.14 -14.37
CA LEU A 69 -4.36 -1.86 -15.79
C LEU A 69 -3.00 -1.18 -16.06
N PRO A 70 -2.47 -1.22 -17.29
CA PRO A 70 -1.23 -0.52 -17.64
C PRO A 70 -1.21 0.96 -17.19
N LYS A 71 -2.35 1.64 -17.18
CA LYS A 71 -2.50 3.02 -16.68
C LYS A 71 -2.11 3.18 -15.19
N ALA A 72 -2.16 2.13 -14.39
CA ALA A 72 -1.74 2.17 -12.99
C ALA A 72 -0.23 2.47 -12.82
N GLU A 73 0.55 2.48 -13.90
CA GLU A 73 1.92 3.03 -13.90
C GLU A 73 1.97 4.48 -13.39
N GLU A 74 0.90 5.26 -13.56
CA GLU A 74 0.83 6.65 -13.09
C GLU A 74 1.04 6.76 -11.57
N VAL A 75 0.39 5.89 -10.77
CA VAL A 75 0.57 5.92 -9.30
C VAL A 75 1.94 5.40 -8.87
N LEU A 76 2.57 4.52 -9.65
CA LEU A 76 3.97 4.13 -9.42
C LEU A 76 4.91 5.32 -9.66
N ARG A 77 4.70 6.08 -10.74
CA ARG A 77 5.49 7.29 -11.03
C ARG A 77 5.31 8.34 -9.94
N GLU A 78 4.09 8.52 -9.41
CA GLU A 78 3.83 9.39 -8.26
C GLU A 78 4.60 8.91 -7.03
N ALA A 79 4.55 7.62 -6.71
CA ALA A 79 5.26 7.04 -5.56
C ALA A 79 6.80 7.19 -5.68
N MET A 80 7.35 6.98 -6.87
CA MET A 80 8.77 7.21 -7.15
C MET A 80 9.14 8.70 -6.96
N ALA A 81 8.29 9.61 -7.41
CA ALA A 81 8.48 11.05 -7.22
C ALA A 81 8.32 11.50 -5.74
N MET A 82 7.66 10.71 -4.90
CA MET A 82 7.61 10.91 -3.45
C MET A 82 8.87 10.40 -2.74
N GLY A 83 9.65 9.50 -3.38
CA GLY A 83 10.91 9.00 -2.84
C GLY A 83 11.05 7.47 -2.73
N ALA A 84 10.14 6.69 -3.30
CA ALA A 84 10.31 5.25 -3.41
C ALA A 84 11.49 4.91 -4.34
N ASP A 85 12.15 3.77 -4.09
CA ASP A 85 13.35 3.35 -4.85
C ASP A 85 12.99 2.55 -6.09
N ASN A 86 11.98 1.69 -5.99
CA ASN A 86 11.57 0.77 -7.04
C ASN A 86 10.05 0.73 -7.20
N GLY A 87 9.58 0.44 -8.43
CA GLY A 87 8.17 0.27 -8.74
C GLY A 87 7.90 -1.01 -9.51
N ILE A 88 6.86 -1.77 -9.11
CA ILE A 88 6.46 -3.03 -9.74
C ILE A 88 4.99 -2.92 -10.15
N LEU A 89 4.72 -3.12 -11.45
CA LEU A 89 3.37 -3.22 -11.99
C LEU A 89 3.04 -4.69 -12.29
N VAL A 90 2.01 -5.20 -11.61
CA VAL A 90 1.42 -6.51 -11.90
C VAL A 90 0.21 -6.29 -12.80
N THR A 91 0.31 -6.64 -14.07
CA THR A 91 -0.74 -6.36 -15.05
C THR A 91 -0.91 -7.51 -16.03
N ASP A 92 -2.14 -7.93 -16.23
CA ASP A 92 -2.58 -8.85 -17.27
C ASP A 92 -4.08 -8.66 -17.49
N ARG A 93 -4.58 -8.95 -18.69
CA ARG A 93 -6.01 -8.90 -19.01
C ARG A 93 -6.82 -9.90 -18.20
N VAL A 94 -6.25 -11.06 -17.86
CA VAL A 94 -6.89 -12.11 -17.07
C VAL A 94 -7.22 -11.64 -15.63
N LEU A 95 -6.53 -10.62 -15.14
CA LEU A 95 -6.74 -10.06 -13.81
C LEU A 95 -7.93 -9.10 -13.73
N GLY A 96 -8.56 -8.78 -14.88
CA GLY A 96 -9.74 -7.92 -14.93
C GLY A 96 -10.93 -8.56 -14.24
N GLY A 97 -11.57 -7.83 -13.31
CA GLY A 97 -12.71 -8.34 -12.53
C GLY A 97 -12.35 -9.29 -11.38
N ALA A 98 -11.07 -9.37 -11.02
CA ALA A 98 -10.62 -10.15 -9.86
C ALA A 98 -11.33 -9.70 -8.58
N ASP A 99 -11.84 -10.65 -7.80
CA ASP A 99 -12.30 -10.44 -6.44
C ASP A 99 -11.12 -10.27 -5.46
N THR A 100 -11.41 -10.13 -4.17
CA THR A 100 -10.37 -9.94 -3.15
C THR A 100 -9.45 -11.15 -3.02
N TRP A 101 -9.97 -12.38 -3.21
CA TRP A 101 -9.19 -13.60 -3.16
C TRP A 101 -8.20 -13.69 -4.34
N ALA A 102 -8.68 -13.50 -5.55
CA ALA A 102 -7.85 -13.51 -6.76
C ALA A 102 -6.80 -12.38 -6.71
N THR A 103 -7.20 -11.18 -6.24
CA THR A 103 -6.29 -10.04 -6.07
C THR A 103 -5.19 -10.34 -5.07
N SER A 104 -5.54 -10.80 -3.87
CA SER A 104 -4.55 -11.11 -2.82
C SER A 104 -3.63 -12.27 -3.19
N THR A 105 -4.15 -13.30 -3.86
CA THR A 105 -3.36 -14.43 -4.38
C THR A 105 -2.34 -13.95 -5.41
N THR A 106 -2.74 -13.09 -6.33
CA THR A 106 -1.87 -12.54 -7.38
C THR A 106 -0.76 -11.67 -6.77
N ILE A 107 -1.11 -10.76 -5.85
CA ILE A 107 -0.15 -9.89 -5.18
C ILE A 107 0.83 -10.72 -4.32
N ALA A 108 0.33 -11.70 -3.56
CA ALA A 108 1.18 -12.61 -2.80
C ALA A 108 2.12 -13.43 -3.71
N GLY A 109 1.64 -13.84 -4.88
CA GLY A 109 2.47 -14.50 -5.90
C GLY A 109 3.62 -13.61 -6.39
N ALA A 110 3.37 -12.33 -6.61
CA ALA A 110 4.41 -11.36 -6.97
C ALA A 110 5.39 -11.15 -5.80
N LEU A 111 4.88 -10.98 -4.58
CA LEU A 111 5.68 -10.77 -3.38
C LEU A 111 6.63 -11.93 -3.06
N ARG A 112 6.29 -13.17 -3.39
CA ARG A 112 7.18 -14.33 -3.23
C ARG A 112 8.45 -14.27 -4.08
N ASN A 113 8.50 -13.39 -5.09
CA ASN A 113 9.64 -13.24 -5.99
C ASN A 113 10.53 -12.03 -5.65
N ILE A 114 10.24 -11.31 -4.58
CA ILE A 114 10.99 -10.16 -4.11
C ILE A 114 11.30 -10.31 -2.63
N ASP A 115 12.43 -9.75 -2.21
CA ASP A 115 12.80 -9.73 -0.79
C ASP A 115 12.02 -8.64 -0.07
N TYR A 116 11.52 -8.95 1.13
CA TYR A 116 10.89 -7.99 2.02
C TYR A 116 11.07 -8.37 3.48
N ASP A 117 11.15 -7.37 4.33
CA ASP A 117 11.07 -7.49 5.79
C ASP A 117 9.72 -6.95 6.29
N LEU A 118 9.20 -5.92 5.63
CA LEU A 118 7.93 -5.29 5.99
C LEU A 118 7.08 -5.06 4.74
N ILE A 119 5.81 -5.48 4.82
CA ILE A 119 4.81 -5.16 3.82
C ILE A 119 3.83 -4.15 4.43
N ILE A 120 3.54 -3.06 3.71
CA ILE A 120 2.52 -2.09 4.11
C ILE A 120 1.46 -2.02 3.01
N THR A 121 0.21 -2.12 3.41
CA THR A 121 -0.95 -1.87 2.54
C THR A 121 -1.80 -0.78 3.17
N GLY A 122 -2.68 -0.13 2.43
CA GLY A 122 -3.79 0.58 3.04
C GLY A 122 -4.75 -0.38 3.75
N ARG A 123 -5.53 0.12 4.68
CA ARG A 123 -6.60 -0.64 5.32
C ARG A 123 -7.59 -1.15 4.27
N GLN A 124 -8.01 -0.29 3.37
CA GLN A 124 -8.95 -0.58 2.30
C GLN A 124 -8.79 0.37 1.10
N ALA A 125 -9.33 0.00 -0.04
CA ALA A 125 -9.46 0.89 -1.20
C ALA A 125 -10.83 1.57 -1.18
N ILE A 126 -10.89 2.88 -1.46
CA ILE A 126 -12.12 3.68 -1.39
C ILE A 126 -13.16 3.31 -2.46
N ASP A 127 -12.80 2.53 -3.46
CA ASP A 127 -13.70 2.05 -4.51
C ASP A 127 -14.38 0.71 -4.19
N GLY A 128 -13.76 -0.12 -3.36
CA GLY A 128 -14.27 -1.46 -3.03
C GLY A 128 -14.66 -1.65 -1.56
N ASP A 129 -14.10 -0.89 -0.66
CA ASP A 129 -14.38 -0.84 0.79
C ASP A 129 -14.40 -2.21 1.50
N THR A 130 -13.62 -3.19 1.03
CA THR A 130 -13.67 -4.55 1.60
C THR A 130 -12.79 -4.75 2.83
N ALA A 131 -11.70 -4.01 2.95
CA ALA A 131 -10.67 -4.15 3.99
C ALA A 131 -10.09 -5.58 4.13
N GLN A 132 -10.11 -6.38 3.06
CA GLN A 132 -9.76 -7.80 3.09
C GLN A 132 -8.41 -8.12 2.46
N VAL A 133 -7.97 -7.36 1.44
CA VAL A 133 -6.81 -7.73 0.62
C VAL A 133 -5.52 -7.80 1.43
N GLY A 134 -5.24 -6.82 2.30
CA GLY A 134 -4.06 -6.84 3.17
C GLY A 134 -3.97 -8.09 4.05
N PRO A 135 -4.98 -8.37 4.90
CA PRO A 135 -5.03 -9.58 5.70
C PRO A 135 -4.95 -10.88 4.88
N GLN A 136 -5.59 -10.95 3.72
CA GLN A 136 -5.49 -12.12 2.84
C GLN A 136 -4.07 -12.32 2.28
N ILE A 137 -3.36 -11.23 1.94
CA ILE A 137 -1.96 -11.32 1.51
C ILE A 137 -1.09 -11.93 2.63
N SER A 138 -1.28 -11.48 3.88
CA SER A 138 -0.52 -12.02 5.01
C SER A 138 -0.77 -13.51 5.21
N GLU A 139 -2.01 -13.96 5.08
CA GLU A 139 -2.37 -15.38 5.16
C GLU A 139 -1.74 -16.19 4.03
N HIS A 140 -1.77 -15.69 2.78
CA HIS A 140 -1.11 -16.35 1.66
C HIS A 140 0.41 -16.47 1.82
N LEU A 141 1.04 -15.54 2.53
CA LEU A 141 2.48 -15.51 2.78
C LEU A 141 2.90 -16.17 4.10
N ASP A 142 1.94 -16.59 4.92
CA ASP A 142 2.15 -17.15 6.27
C ASP A 142 2.99 -16.23 7.17
N ILE A 143 2.65 -14.93 7.18
CA ILE A 143 3.30 -13.90 7.99
C ILE A 143 2.29 -13.17 8.89
N PRO A 144 2.72 -12.65 10.06
CA PRO A 144 1.83 -11.88 10.93
C PRO A 144 1.26 -10.63 10.26
N VAL A 145 0.02 -10.25 10.63
CA VAL A 145 -0.59 -8.99 10.23
C VAL A 145 -0.96 -8.14 11.44
N ILE A 146 -0.68 -6.84 11.36
CA ILE A 146 -1.18 -5.84 12.29
C ILE A 146 -2.03 -4.85 11.49
N SER A 147 -3.35 -4.85 11.77
CA SER A 147 -4.30 -4.00 11.05
C SER A 147 -4.56 -2.67 11.76
N TYR A 148 -5.06 -1.67 11.01
CA TYR A 148 -5.47 -0.36 11.49
C TYR A 148 -4.36 0.44 12.17
N ALA A 149 -3.17 0.49 11.57
CA ALA A 149 -2.03 1.21 12.11
C ALA A 149 -2.24 2.73 12.03
N GLN A 150 -2.05 3.39 13.16
CA GLN A 150 -1.96 4.85 13.27
C GLN A 150 -0.56 5.36 13.61
N ASN A 151 0.36 4.46 13.99
CA ASN A 151 1.78 4.75 14.17
C ASN A 151 2.61 3.48 13.95
N ILE A 152 3.78 3.61 13.33
CA ILE A 152 4.69 2.50 13.03
C ILE A 152 6.11 2.92 13.38
N LYS A 153 6.82 2.07 14.16
CA LYS A 153 8.22 2.25 14.49
C LYS A 153 8.98 0.94 14.26
N VAL A 154 10.12 1.01 13.60
CA VAL A 154 11.02 -0.15 13.42
C VAL A 154 12.05 -0.18 14.55
N GLU A 155 12.20 -1.32 15.20
CA GLU A 155 13.21 -1.57 16.24
C GLU A 155 13.92 -2.91 16.00
N GLY A 156 15.13 -2.83 15.44
CA GLY A 156 15.92 -4.02 15.13
C GLY A 156 15.21 -4.92 14.12
N ASP A 157 14.88 -6.15 14.50
CA ASP A 157 14.16 -7.14 13.69
C ASP A 157 12.63 -7.12 13.88
N SER A 158 12.12 -6.11 14.54
CA SER A 158 10.72 -6.02 14.95
C SER A 158 10.12 -4.66 14.62
N VAL A 159 8.79 -4.62 14.55
CA VAL A 159 8.00 -3.38 14.45
C VAL A 159 7.15 -3.20 15.70
N ILE A 160 7.00 -1.96 16.12
CA ILE A 160 6.04 -1.54 17.15
C ILE A 160 4.98 -0.70 16.45
N VAL A 161 3.73 -1.09 16.59
CA VAL A 161 2.59 -0.47 15.90
C VAL A 161 1.53 -0.08 16.92
N GLU A 162 1.07 1.15 16.83
CA GLU A 162 -0.14 1.58 17.51
C GLU A 162 -1.34 1.26 16.61
N ARG A 163 -2.13 0.29 17.05
CA ARG A 163 -3.34 -0.14 16.36
C ARG A 163 -4.55 0.61 16.91
N GLN A 164 -5.27 1.31 16.03
CA GLN A 164 -6.42 2.13 16.41
C GLN A 164 -7.67 1.28 16.69
N TYR A 165 -8.41 1.70 17.72
CA TYR A 165 -9.78 1.29 18.04
C TYR A 165 -10.65 2.53 18.21
N GLU A 166 -11.93 2.37 18.43
CA GLU A 166 -12.87 3.51 18.58
C GLU A 166 -12.53 4.44 19.75
N ASP A 167 -12.18 3.87 20.90
CA ASP A 167 -11.98 4.58 22.16
C ASP A 167 -10.54 4.48 22.72
N ARG A 168 -9.67 3.71 22.05
CA ARG A 168 -8.32 3.42 22.51
C ARG A 168 -7.42 3.00 21.38
N TYR A 169 -6.15 2.80 21.67
CA TYR A 169 -5.21 2.10 20.78
C TYR A 169 -4.50 0.97 21.53
N HIS A 170 -4.08 -0.04 20.81
CA HIS A 170 -3.22 -1.09 21.33
C HIS A 170 -1.82 -0.94 20.74
N VAL A 171 -0.80 -1.02 21.60
CA VAL A 171 0.59 -1.12 21.16
C VAL A 171 0.92 -2.59 20.95
N VAL A 172 1.22 -2.94 19.71
CA VAL A 172 1.53 -4.32 19.31
C VAL A 172 2.95 -4.38 18.78
N LYS A 173 3.72 -5.35 19.25
CA LYS A 173 5.05 -5.66 18.70
C LYS A 173 4.97 -6.95 17.89
N ALA A 174 5.49 -6.92 16.66
CA ALA A 174 5.64 -8.09 15.81
C ALA A 174 7.05 -8.20 15.29
N LYS A 175 7.52 -9.44 15.10
CA LYS A 175 8.77 -9.73 14.44
C LYS A 175 8.58 -9.69 12.92
N MET A 176 9.56 -9.13 12.22
CA MET A 176 9.60 -9.18 10.76
C MET A 176 10.06 -10.57 10.24
N PRO A 177 9.58 -11.06 9.07
CA PRO A 177 8.68 -10.33 8.19
C PRO A 177 7.24 -10.28 8.69
N CYS A 178 6.55 -9.15 8.45
CA CYS A 178 5.15 -8.97 8.79
C CYS A 178 4.46 -8.01 7.83
N LEU A 179 3.12 -7.96 7.87
CA LEU A 179 2.30 -7.04 7.10
C LEU A 179 1.55 -6.07 8.03
N ILE A 180 1.48 -4.81 7.64
CA ILE A 180 0.74 -3.76 8.36
C ILE A 180 -0.28 -3.15 7.42
N THR A 181 -1.52 -2.93 7.91
CA THR A 181 -2.50 -2.14 7.17
C THR A 181 -2.61 -0.74 7.76
N ALA A 182 -2.39 0.26 6.93
CA ALA A 182 -2.32 1.67 7.31
C ALA A 182 -3.67 2.36 7.22
N LEU A 183 -3.95 3.26 8.16
CA LEU A 183 -5.06 4.20 8.10
C LEU A 183 -4.62 5.50 7.40
N SER A 184 -5.56 6.21 6.78
CA SER A 184 -5.30 7.53 6.16
C SER A 184 -4.78 8.57 7.17
N GLU A 185 -5.14 8.41 8.44
CA GLU A 185 -4.71 9.26 9.54
C GLU A 185 -3.29 8.97 10.04
N LEU A 186 -2.65 7.89 9.55
CA LEU A 186 -1.31 7.49 9.98
C LEU A 186 -0.27 8.59 9.77
N ASN A 187 -0.33 9.24 8.60
CA ASN A 187 0.57 10.33 8.24
C ASN A 187 -0.10 11.27 7.24
N GLU A 188 0.25 12.56 7.32
CA GLU A 188 0.01 13.48 6.21
C GLU A 188 1.06 13.22 5.11
N PRO A 189 0.64 12.76 3.91
CA PRO A 189 1.57 12.44 2.85
C PRO A 189 2.27 13.69 2.31
N ARG A 190 3.59 13.57 2.06
CA ARG A 190 4.35 14.62 1.37
C ARG A 190 3.84 14.83 -0.05
N LEU A 191 4.05 16.03 -0.58
CA LEU A 191 3.80 16.32 -1.99
C LEU A 191 4.89 15.65 -2.85
N SER A 192 4.47 15.13 -4.00
CA SER A 192 5.40 14.64 -5.01
C SER A 192 6.31 15.78 -5.50
N LEU A 193 7.60 15.50 -5.65
CA LEU A 193 8.57 16.47 -6.18
C LEU A 193 8.24 16.95 -7.61
N ILE A 194 7.39 16.21 -8.35
CA ILE A 194 6.93 16.62 -9.69
C ILE A 194 5.95 17.81 -9.60
N HIS A 195 5.30 18.02 -8.46
CA HIS A 195 4.32 19.08 -8.25
C HIS A 195 4.90 20.34 -7.57
N ILE A 196 6.20 20.32 -7.33
CA ILE A 196 6.96 21.49 -6.84
C ILE A 196 7.67 22.16 -8.04
#